data_30a9c329a8249a4dfef734c794a72039
#
_entry.id   30a9c329a8249a4dfef734c794a72039
#
_cell.length_a   1.000
_cell.length_b   1.000
_cell.length_c   1.000
_cell.angle_alpha   90.00
_cell.angle_beta   90.00
_cell.angle_gamma   90.00
#
_symmetry.space_group_name_H-M   'P 1'
#
loop_
_entity.id
_entity.type
_entity.pdbx_description
1 polymer ?
#
loop_
_entity_poly.entity_id
_entity_poly.type
_entity_poly.pdbx_seq_one_letter_code
_entity_poly.pdbx_strand_id
1 'polypeptide(L)'
;VNALKTLSAVGIASIFLLAACGNDSTEEDSAEAGGDINYSEEVDYTITGIEPGAGVTETANNTLDTYDNLDGWELEESSTVGMLAQLADAISNEDPIIVTGWIPHHKFLQYDLKMLEDPEGTMGESESAHTITRLGLEEDMPDAYKLLDAFNWELDDVEQVMYEAEDSDVETAASNWVEDNPDKVDEWTENIEEADGEKIEIGSMPWEAEQASAAVMEQVLTEYGYDVTVTEVDPAILFESIAGDSVDATVAPALPITQGHLYDRYEGEFVDLGPNLDGLQNGFVVPEYMDIDSIEDLEPKE
;
A
#
# COMPACT_ATOMS: atom_id res chain seq x y z
N VAL A 1 -22.86 -18.70 -61.18
CA VAL A 1 -23.22 -17.94 -62.35
C VAL A 1 -22.73 -16.52 -62.20
N ASN A 2 -21.53 -16.23 -62.76
CA ASN A 2 -21.11 -15.10 -63.60
C ASN A 2 -21.43 -13.68 -63.11
N ALA A 3 -20.63 -12.67 -63.22
CA ALA A 3 -19.39 -12.30 -63.94
C ALA A 3 -19.10 -10.85 -63.50
N LEU A 4 -17.88 -10.45 -63.16
CA LEU A 4 -16.83 -9.90 -64.03
C LEU A 4 -17.17 -8.61 -64.81
N LYS A 5 -16.43 -7.55 -64.59
CA LYS A 5 -15.78 -6.58 -65.49
C LYS A 5 -15.51 -5.24 -64.81
N THR A 6 -14.32 -4.87 -64.58
CA THR A 6 -13.17 -4.32 -65.34
C THR A 6 -13.19 -2.83 -65.60
N LEU A 7 -12.03 -2.23 -65.22
CA LEU A 7 -11.25 -1.13 -65.82
C LEU A 7 -11.85 0.26 -66.03
N SER A 8 -11.19 1.32 -65.59
CA SER A 8 -10.11 1.97 -66.36
C SER A 8 -9.47 3.13 -65.58
N ALA A 9 -8.18 3.21 -65.72
CA ALA A 9 -7.24 4.27 -65.36
C ALA A 9 -7.30 5.45 -66.36
N VAL A 10 -6.84 6.62 -65.98
CA VAL A 10 -6.09 7.70 -66.68
C VAL A 10 -5.87 8.78 -65.64
N GLY A 11 -4.77 9.18 -65.17
CA GLY A 11 -3.49 9.63 -65.58
C GLY A 11 -3.46 11.03 -66.17
N ILE A 12 -2.97 12.06 -65.43
CA ILE A 12 -2.29 13.21 -65.98
C ILE A 12 -1.35 13.79 -64.92
N ALA A 13 -0.05 13.72 -65.21
CA ALA A 13 1.03 14.44 -64.57
C ALA A 13 1.09 15.87 -65.09
N SER A 14 1.43 16.83 -64.27
CA SER A 14 1.95 18.12 -64.74
C SER A 14 3.00 18.62 -63.74
N ILE A 15 4.23 18.57 -64.25
CA ILE A 15 5.44 19.14 -63.66
C ILE A 15 5.44 20.64 -63.97
N PHE A 16 5.67 21.49 -62.97
CA PHE A 16 6.29 22.80 -63.20
C PHE A 16 7.40 23.06 -62.18
N LEU A 17 8.61 23.01 -62.71
CA LEU A 17 9.82 23.57 -62.11
C LEU A 17 9.84 25.08 -62.41
N LEU A 18 10.08 25.90 -61.38
CA LEU A 18 10.73 27.19 -61.54
C LEU A 18 11.57 27.49 -60.28
N ALA A 19 12.86 27.55 -60.49
CA ALA A 19 13.85 28.00 -59.53
C ALA A 19 13.87 29.53 -59.46
N ALA A 20 13.99 30.07 -58.25
CA ALA A 20 14.60 31.38 -58.02
C ALA A 20 15.25 31.41 -56.64
N CYS A 21 16.53 31.70 -56.60
CA CYS A 21 17.35 31.93 -55.42
C CYS A 21 16.87 33.15 -54.63
N GLY A 22 16.86 33.02 -53.31
CA GLY A 22 16.83 34.10 -52.35
C GLY A 22 17.28 33.55 -51.02
N ASN A 23 18.51 33.94 -50.64
CA ASN A 23 19.15 33.59 -49.40
C ASN A 23 18.52 34.44 -48.30
N ASP A 24 17.82 33.80 -47.36
CA ASP A 24 17.63 34.35 -46.02
C ASP A 24 17.50 33.20 -45.03
N SER A 25 18.39 33.21 -44.07
CA SER A 25 18.47 32.28 -42.97
C SER A 25 17.31 32.55 -41.99
N THR A 26 16.26 31.78 -42.10
CA THR A 26 15.32 31.58 -41.02
C THR A 26 15.63 30.20 -40.42
N GLU A 27 16.14 30.27 -39.19
CA GLU A 27 16.19 29.12 -38.29
C GLU A 27 14.76 28.53 -38.27
N GLU A 28 14.63 27.30 -38.74
CA GLU A 28 13.43 26.51 -38.44
C GLU A 28 13.51 26.21 -36.97
N ASP A 29 12.74 27.00 -36.26
CA ASP A 29 12.29 26.69 -34.89
C ASP A 29 11.51 25.36 -34.98
N SER A 30 12.23 24.25 -34.80
CA SER A 30 11.59 23.02 -34.41
C SER A 30 11.01 23.29 -33.02
N ALA A 31 9.76 23.73 -32.99
CA ALA A 31 8.97 23.69 -31.82
C ALA A 31 8.96 22.24 -31.32
N GLU A 32 9.81 21.95 -30.34
CA GLU A 32 9.58 20.87 -29.42
C GLU A 32 8.23 21.19 -28.74
N ALA A 33 7.19 20.46 -29.14
CA ALA A 33 5.95 20.43 -28.39
C ALA A 33 6.18 19.50 -27.17
N GLY A 34 6.97 19.99 -26.23
CA GLY A 34 7.13 19.48 -24.90
C GLY A 34 6.92 20.67 -23.99
N GLY A 35 5.69 21.11 -23.81
CA GLY A 35 5.31 21.89 -22.65
C GLY A 35 5.37 20.91 -21.48
N ASP A 36 6.06 21.28 -20.40
CA ASP A 36 6.00 20.52 -19.15
C ASP A 36 4.52 20.32 -18.81
N ILE A 37 4.11 19.07 -18.61
CA ILE A 37 2.75 18.75 -18.20
C ILE A 37 2.59 19.24 -16.75
N ASN A 38 1.60 20.09 -16.50
CA ASN A 38 1.25 20.46 -15.14
C ASN A 38 0.33 19.36 -14.57
N TYR A 39 0.93 18.37 -13.93
CA TYR A 39 0.19 17.25 -13.35
C TYR A 39 -0.79 17.70 -12.27
N SER A 40 -0.54 18.82 -11.55
CA SER A 40 -1.44 19.36 -10.56
C SER A 40 -2.79 19.77 -11.17
N GLU A 41 -2.77 20.42 -12.34
CA GLU A 41 -3.99 20.76 -13.09
C GLU A 41 -4.67 19.53 -13.68
N GLU A 42 -3.89 18.57 -14.21
CA GLU A 42 -4.43 17.36 -14.85
C GLU A 42 -5.17 16.45 -13.85
N VAL A 43 -4.73 16.39 -12.58
CA VAL A 43 -5.44 15.67 -11.51
C VAL A 43 -6.46 16.53 -10.76
N ASP A 44 -6.79 17.74 -11.28
CA ASP A 44 -7.69 18.71 -10.65
C ASP A 44 -7.36 18.99 -9.16
N TYR A 45 -6.06 19.03 -8.81
CA TYR A 45 -5.57 19.25 -7.45
C TYR A 45 -6.17 18.27 -6.42
N THR A 46 -6.30 17.01 -6.81
CA THR A 46 -6.93 15.97 -6.01
C THR A 46 -5.99 14.80 -5.81
N ILE A 47 -5.90 14.34 -4.56
CA ILE A 47 -5.27 13.08 -4.20
C ILE A 47 -6.38 12.08 -3.91
N THR A 48 -6.36 10.93 -4.56
CA THR A 48 -7.32 9.85 -4.30
C THR A 48 -6.88 9.05 -3.09
N GLY A 49 -7.64 9.15 -2.01
CA GLY A 49 -7.39 8.47 -0.74
C GLY A 49 -8.22 7.22 -0.56
N ILE A 50 -8.11 6.66 0.65
CA ILE A 50 -8.89 5.52 1.10
C ILE A 50 -9.89 5.92 2.20
N GLU A 51 -10.40 4.95 2.97
CA GLU A 51 -11.41 5.20 3.98
C GLU A 51 -10.94 6.13 5.11
N PRO A 52 -11.84 6.95 5.66
CA PRO A 52 -11.57 7.73 6.86
C PRO A 52 -11.18 6.83 8.03
N GLY A 53 -10.19 7.27 8.82
CA GLY A 53 -9.69 6.52 9.98
C GLY A 53 -8.58 5.51 9.66
N ALA A 54 -8.23 5.33 8.38
CA ALA A 54 -6.97 4.70 8.01
C ALA A 54 -5.80 5.64 8.34
N GLY A 55 -4.70 5.10 8.86
CA GLY A 55 -3.55 5.91 9.24
C GLY A 55 -2.96 6.73 8.08
N VAL A 56 -2.88 6.15 6.88
CA VAL A 56 -2.42 6.86 5.68
C VAL A 56 -3.34 8.02 5.29
N THR A 57 -4.64 7.92 5.56
CA THR A 57 -5.59 9.03 5.35
C THR A 57 -5.31 10.19 6.31
N GLU A 58 -4.98 9.89 7.56
CA GLU A 58 -4.60 10.91 8.55
C GLU A 58 -3.26 11.57 8.22
N THR A 59 -2.25 10.79 7.83
CA THR A 59 -0.94 11.33 7.41
C THR A 59 -1.07 12.16 6.13
N ALA A 60 -1.89 11.74 5.16
CA ALA A 60 -2.17 12.50 3.94
C ALA A 60 -2.82 13.87 4.24
N ASN A 61 -3.79 13.93 5.14
CA ASN A 61 -4.38 15.20 5.58
C ASN A 61 -3.35 16.12 6.25
N ASN A 62 -2.47 15.57 7.11
CA ASN A 62 -1.38 16.32 7.71
C ASN A 62 -0.39 16.85 6.66
N THR A 63 -0.12 16.08 5.61
CA THR A 63 0.73 16.49 4.47
C THR A 63 0.13 17.67 3.72
N LEU A 64 -1.18 17.61 3.41
CA LEU A 64 -1.90 18.71 2.78
C LEU A 64 -1.87 20.01 3.61
N ASP A 65 -1.95 19.89 4.94
CA ASP A 65 -1.90 21.02 5.85
C ASP A 65 -0.48 21.60 6.04
N THR A 66 0.57 20.81 5.73
CA THR A 66 1.96 21.19 6.00
C THR A 66 2.67 21.80 4.80
N TYR A 67 2.42 21.27 3.61
CA TYR A 67 3.08 21.71 2.38
C TYR A 67 2.38 22.93 1.77
N ASP A 68 3.08 24.08 1.71
CA ASP A 68 2.55 25.34 1.12
C ASP A 68 2.16 25.16 -0.38
N ASN A 69 2.86 24.28 -1.11
CA ASN A 69 2.59 23.99 -2.52
C ASN A 69 1.37 23.06 -2.72
N LEU A 70 0.81 22.53 -1.66
CA LEU A 70 -0.47 21.80 -1.68
C LEU A 70 -1.66 22.67 -1.22
N ASP A 71 -1.49 24.01 -1.16
CA ASP A 71 -2.61 24.91 -0.84
C ASP A 71 -3.73 24.79 -1.89
N GLY A 72 -4.94 24.53 -1.43
CA GLY A 72 -6.12 24.31 -2.27
C GLY A 72 -6.29 22.90 -2.84
N TRP A 73 -5.39 21.95 -2.49
CA TRP A 73 -5.59 20.54 -2.82
C TRP A 73 -6.65 19.89 -1.94
N GLU A 74 -7.25 18.82 -2.45
CA GLU A 74 -8.24 18.03 -1.73
C GLU A 74 -7.83 16.56 -1.67
N LEU A 75 -8.05 15.92 -0.51
CA LEU A 75 -8.00 14.47 -0.38
C LEU A 75 -9.42 13.93 -0.64
N GLU A 76 -9.62 13.25 -1.76
CA GLU A 76 -10.87 12.54 -2.03
C GLU A 76 -10.88 11.21 -1.28
N GLU A 77 -11.54 11.19 -0.11
CA GLU A 77 -11.69 9.96 0.66
C GLU A 77 -12.63 8.99 -0.06
N SER A 78 -12.18 7.75 -0.22
CA SER A 78 -12.89 6.68 -0.89
C SER A 78 -12.89 5.41 -0.01
N SER A 79 -12.88 4.24 -0.62
CA SER A 79 -12.46 2.99 0.02
C SER A 79 -11.19 2.50 -0.64
N THR A 80 -10.45 1.62 0.02
CA THR A 80 -9.26 0.98 -0.57
C THR A 80 -9.58 0.38 -1.95
N VAL A 81 -10.67 -0.38 -2.08
CA VAL A 81 -11.12 -0.94 -3.37
C VAL A 81 -11.48 0.15 -4.38
N GLY A 82 -12.09 1.25 -3.93
CA GLY A 82 -12.45 2.38 -4.79
C GLY A 82 -11.22 3.10 -5.34
N MET A 83 -10.23 3.36 -4.50
CA MET A 83 -8.94 3.95 -4.89
C MET A 83 -8.20 3.05 -5.89
N LEU A 84 -8.09 1.75 -5.61
CA LEU A 84 -7.44 0.79 -6.51
C LEU A 84 -8.14 0.69 -7.87
N ALA A 85 -9.47 0.77 -7.91
CA ALA A 85 -10.23 0.79 -9.17
C ALA A 85 -9.94 2.05 -10.00
N GLN A 86 -9.84 3.22 -9.36
CA GLN A 86 -9.47 4.48 -10.02
C GLN A 86 -8.03 4.43 -10.54
N LEU A 87 -7.09 3.90 -9.73
CA LEU A 87 -5.70 3.70 -10.13
C LEU A 87 -5.59 2.79 -11.37
N ALA A 88 -6.28 1.65 -11.37
CA ALA A 88 -6.30 0.71 -12.50
C ALA A 88 -6.87 1.35 -13.78
N ASP A 89 -7.94 2.14 -13.66
CA ASP A 89 -8.54 2.85 -14.80
C ASP A 89 -7.60 3.91 -15.36
N ALA A 90 -6.99 4.72 -14.50
CA ALA A 90 -6.01 5.73 -14.89
C ALA A 90 -4.80 5.11 -15.60
N ILE A 91 -4.20 4.06 -15.04
CA ILE A 91 -3.06 3.35 -15.66
C ILE A 91 -3.45 2.77 -17.03
N SER A 92 -4.64 2.20 -17.17
CA SER A 92 -5.09 1.61 -18.44
C SER A 92 -5.27 2.63 -19.56
N ASN A 93 -5.51 3.90 -19.20
CA ASN A 93 -5.68 5.01 -20.14
C ASN A 93 -4.43 5.90 -20.26
N GLU A 94 -3.38 5.63 -19.48
CA GLU A 94 -2.21 6.51 -19.31
C GLU A 94 -2.60 7.92 -18.80
N ASP A 95 -3.69 8.01 -18.00
CA ASP A 95 -4.14 9.24 -17.37
C ASP A 95 -3.36 9.53 -16.07
N PRO A 96 -3.04 10.79 -15.75
CA PRO A 96 -2.41 11.14 -14.48
C PRO A 96 -3.32 10.83 -13.28
N ILE A 97 -2.72 10.32 -12.21
CA ILE A 97 -3.38 10.09 -10.93
C ILE A 97 -2.38 10.13 -9.78
N ILE A 98 -2.77 10.68 -8.65
CA ILE A 98 -2.04 10.62 -7.40
C ILE A 98 -2.92 9.91 -6.38
N VAL A 99 -2.39 8.85 -5.76
CA VAL A 99 -3.13 8.09 -4.75
C VAL A 99 -2.36 8.03 -3.44
N THR A 100 -3.06 7.83 -2.34
CA THR A 100 -2.40 7.41 -1.09
C THR A 100 -1.86 5.99 -1.26
N GLY A 101 -0.71 5.72 -0.66
CA GLY A 101 -0.10 4.41 -0.75
C GLY A 101 0.76 4.06 0.46
N TRP A 102 1.06 2.78 0.56
CA TRP A 102 1.94 2.23 1.59
C TRP A 102 2.68 0.99 1.09
N ILE A 103 3.77 0.67 1.73
CA ILE A 103 4.58 -0.53 1.53
C ILE A 103 4.52 -1.35 2.81
N PRO A 104 4.30 -2.69 2.72
CA PRO A 104 4.07 -3.48 1.51
C PRO A 104 2.64 -3.36 0.97
N HIS A 105 2.45 -3.47 -0.34
CA HIS A 105 1.13 -3.55 -0.99
C HIS A 105 1.27 -4.13 -2.40
N HIS A 106 0.36 -5.05 -2.79
CA HIS A 106 0.39 -5.75 -4.08
C HIS A 106 0.38 -4.83 -5.31
N LYS A 107 -0.17 -3.60 -5.21
CA LYS A 107 -0.19 -2.65 -6.33
C LYS A 107 1.19 -2.34 -6.91
N PHE A 108 2.26 -2.37 -6.10
CA PHE A 108 3.64 -2.17 -6.57
C PHE A 108 4.21 -3.38 -7.32
N LEU A 109 3.62 -4.57 -7.12
CA LEU A 109 3.94 -5.77 -7.90
C LEU A 109 3.14 -5.82 -9.21
N GLN A 110 1.94 -5.24 -9.21
CA GLN A 110 1.01 -5.28 -10.33
C GLN A 110 1.24 -4.16 -11.36
N TYR A 111 1.69 -2.99 -10.92
CA TYR A 111 1.85 -1.78 -11.74
C TYR A 111 3.23 -1.16 -11.55
N ASP A 112 3.73 -0.49 -12.60
CA ASP A 112 4.93 0.35 -12.52
C ASP A 112 4.58 1.66 -11.80
N LEU A 113 4.81 1.70 -10.49
CA LEU A 113 4.48 2.81 -9.60
C LEU A 113 5.73 3.31 -8.89
N LYS A 114 5.71 4.59 -8.54
CA LYS A 114 6.69 5.17 -7.64
C LYS A 114 6.01 5.96 -6.52
N MET A 115 6.67 5.99 -5.37
CA MET A 115 6.29 6.84 -4.24
C MET A 115 7.01 8.17 -4.40
N LEU A 116 6.29 9.29 -4.23
CA LEU A 116 6.90 10.62 -4.26
C LEU A 116 7.77 10.83 -3.02
N GLU A 117 8.93 11.49 -3.21
CA GLU A 117 9.75 11.93 -2.10
C GLU A 117 8.97 12.93 -1.22
N ASP A 118 9.12 12.79 0.09
CA ASP A 118 8.52 13.66 1.12
C ASP A 118 9.62 14.39 1.92
N PRO A 119 10.17 15.50 1.40
CA PRO A 119 11.26 16.22 2.06
C PRO A 119 10.92 16.79 3.44
N GLU A 120 9.65 17.10 3.72
CA GLU A 120 9.19 17.59 5.02
C GLU A 120 8.92 16.45 6.02
N GLY A 121 8.90 15.17 5.56
CA GLY A 121 8.71 13.98 6.38
C GLY A 121 7.32 13.87 6.99
N THR A 122 6.31 14.42 6.34
CA THR A 122 4.92 14.46 6.85
C THR A 122 4.19 13.13 6.76
N MET A 123 4.56 12.31 5.77
CA MET A 123 4.08 10.91 5.63
C MET A 123 4.87 9.95 6.53
N GLY A 124 5.94 10.46 7.15
CA GLY A 124 6.82 9.73 8.03
C GLY A 124 8.00 9.07 7.31
N GLU A 125 8.99 8.67 8.11
CA GLU A 125 10.07 7.78 7.65
C GLU A 125 9.57 6.33 7.69
N SER A 126 10.45 5.37 7.40
CA SER A 126 10.15 3.95 7.56
C SER A 126 9.75 3.62 9.01
N GLU A 127 8.70 2.86 9.17
CA GLU A 127 8.18 2.40 10.46
C GLU A 127 8.11 0.87 10.51
N SER A 128 7.66 0.31 11.64
CA SER A 128 7.60 -1.13 11.85
C SER A 128 6.21 -1.56 12.32
N ALA A 129 5.76 -2.74 11.89
CA ALA A 129 4.63 -3.38 12.55
C ALA A 129 5.08 -3.91 13.92
N HIS A 130 4.21 -3.80 14.90
CA HIS A 130 4.46 -4.22 16.27
C HIS A 130 3.52 -5.35 16.70
N THR A 131 4.04 -6.21 17.55
CA THR A 131 3.22 -7.17 18.28
C THR A 131 2.73 -6.51 19.57
N ILE A 132 1.42 -6.42 19.74
CA ILE A 132 0.79 -5.86 20.93
C ILE A 132 -0.13 -6.91 21.56
N THR A 133 -0.10 -7.04 22.90
CA THR A 133 -0.96 -7.97 23.65
C THR A 133 -1.74 -7.24 24.74
N ARG A 134 -2.91 -7.79 25.12
CA ARG A 134 -3.61 -7.31 26.33
C ARG A 134 -2.76 -7.48 27.57
N LEU A 135 -3.09 -6.71 28.60
CA LEU A 135 -2.48 -6.91 29.92
C LEU A 135 -2.80 -8.33 30.46
N GLY A 136 -1.82 -8.94 31.10
CA GLY A 136 -1.97 -10.26 31.75
C GLY A 136 -1.90 -11.48 30.83
N LEU A 137 -1.72 -11.31 29.52
CA LEU A 137 -1.57 -12.46 28.59
C LEU A 137 -0.39 -13.36 28.98
N GLU A 138 0.74 -12.78 29.43
CA GLU A 138 1.92 -13.52 29.88
C GLU A 138 1.59 -14.47 31.07
N GLU A 139 0.71 -14.04 31.99
CA GLU A 139 0.29 -14.85 33.12
C GLU A 139 -0.74 -15.92 32.75
N ASP A 140 -1.66 -15.57 31.82
CA ASP A 140 -2.77 -16.43 31.41
C ASP A 140 -2.34 -17.50 30.39
N MET A 141 -1.55 -17.11 29.37
CA MET A 141 -1.09 -17.96 28.27
C MET A 141 0.41 -17.74 27.99
N PRO A 142 1.31 -18.21 28.86
CA PRO A 142 2.74 -17.89 28.78
C PRO A 142 3.43 -18.42 27.51
N ASP A 143 2.95 -19.50 26.92
CA ASP A 143 3.55 -20.05 25.71
C ASP A 143 3.05 -19.31 24.45
N ALA A 144 1.77 -18.90 24.38
CA ALA A 144 1.31 -18.00 23.35
C ALA A 144 2.02 -16.64 23.38
N TYR A 145 2.22 -16.08 24.58
CA TYR A 145 2.93 -14.83 24.77
C TYR A 145 4.38 -14.92 24.24
N LYS A 146 5.11 -16.00 24.54
CA LYS A 146 6.48 -16.20 24.03
C LYS A 146 6.51 -16.35 22.51
N LEU A 147 5.54 -17.06 21.93
CA LEU A 147 5.43 -17.21 20.49
C LEU A 147 5.19 -15.85 19.82
N LEU A 148 4.27 -15.06 20.38
CA LEU A 148 3.98 -13.70 19.90
C LEU A 148 5.18 -12.76 20.04
N ASP A 149 5.98 -12.87 21.13
CA ASP A 149 7.20 -12.10 21.36
C ASP A 149 8.34 -12.50 20.41
N ALA A 150 8.39 -13.77 20.02
CA ALA A 150 9.40 -14.29 19.09
C ALA A 150 9.06 -14.01 17.62
N PHE A 151 7.79 -13.72 17.30
CA PHE A 151 7.36 -13.51 15.92
C PHE A 151 8.09 -12.34 15.28
N ASN A 152 8.77 -12.61 14.19
CA ASN A 152 9.39 -11.62 13.31
C ASN A 152 9.56 -12.18 11.91
N TRP A 153 9.39 -11.36 10.89
CA TRP A 153 9.59 -11.71 9.50
C TRP A 153 10.06 -10.52 8.66
N GLU A 154 10.31 -10.74 7.39
CA GLU A 154 10.85 -9.73 6.47
C GLU A 154 9.75 -9.26 5.50
N LEU A 155 9.95 -8.11 4.85
CA LEU A 155 9.05 -7.64 3.80
C LEU A 155 8.81 -8.69 2.70
N ASP A 156 9.87 -9.37 2.26
CA ASP A 156 9.78 -10.43 1.23
C ASP A 156 8.84 -11.57 1.67
N ASP A 157 8.78 -11.89 2.96
CA ASP A 157 7.90 -12.93 3.51
C ASP A 157 6.42 -12.52 3.41
N VAL A 158 6.09 -11.31 3.88
CA VAL A 158 4.71 -10.82 3.82
C VAL A 158 4.26 -10.61 2.38
N GLU A 159 5.13 -10.08 1.51
CA GLU A 159 4.84 -9.92 0.09
C GLU A 159 4.59 -11.26 -0.61
N GLN A 160 5.32 -12.32 -0.23
CA GLN A 160 5.06 -13.66 -0.75
C GLN A 160 3.66 -14.15 -0.39
N VAL A 161 3.24 -14.03 0.88
CA VAL A 161 1.89 -14.43 1.32
C VAL A 161 0.83 -13.61 0.59
N MET A 162 1.00 -12.30 0.49
CA MET A 162 0.08 -11.42 -0.23
C MET A 162 -0.03 -11.79 -1.71
N TYR A 163 1.10 -12.08 -2.37
CA TYR A 163 1.12 -12.46 -3.79
C TYR A 163 0.41 -13.81 -4.03
N GLU A 164 0.61 -14.80 -3.17
CA GLU A 164 -0.07 -16.09 -3.27
C GLU A 164 -1.58 -15.98 -2.98
N ALA A 165 -1.98 -15.05 -2.11
CA ALA A 165 -3.38 -14.79 -1.78
C ALA A 165 -4.19 -14.22 -2.96
N GLU A 166 -3.54 -13.58 -3.96
CA GLU A 166 -4.20 -13.13 -5.19
C GLU A 166 -4.83 -14.27 -6.01
N ASP A 167 -4.19 -15.43 -6.01
CA ASP A 167 -4.64 -16.62 -6.76
C ASP A 167 -5.38 -17.64 -5.86
N SER A 168 -5.46 -17.41 -4.53
CA SER A 168 -6.09 -18.30 -3.54
C SER A 168 -6.92 -17.52 -2.51
N ASP A 169 -6.76 -17.82 -1.24
CA ASP A 169 -7.18 -17.03 -0.09
C ASP A 169 -5.98 -16.88 0.87
N VAL A 170 -6.04 -15.89 1.75
CA VAL A 170 -4.94 -15.56 2.64
C VAL A 170 -4.60 -16.69 3.61
N GLU A 171 -5.58 -17.45 4.05
CA GLU A 171 -5.41 -18.60 4.93
C GLU A 171 -4.63 -19.73 4.23
N THR A 172 -4.95 -20.00 2.95
CA THR A 172 -4.23 -20.98 2.13
C THR A 172 -2.79 -20.51 1.87
N ALA A 173 -2.60 -19.24 1.53
CA ALA A 173 -1.26 -18.67 1.30
C ALA A 173 -0.41 -18.71 2.57
N ALA A 174 -0.96 -18.35 3.72
CA ALA A 174 -0.31 -18.43 5.03
C ALA A 174 0.11 -19.87 5.38
N SER A 175 -0.80 -20.84 5.17
CA SER A 175 -0.49 -22.25 5.41
C SER A 175 0.65 -22.76 4.52
N ASN A 176 0.67 -22.40 3.24
CA ASN A 176 1.75 -22.73 2.32
C ASN A 176 3.08 -22.12 2.78
N TRP A 177 3.04 -20.83 3.15
CA TRP A 177 4.25 -20.14 3.62
C TRP A 177 4.84 -20.79 4.89
N VAL A 178 3.99 -21.15 5.86
CA VAL A 178 4.41 -21.85 7.09
C VAL A 178 5.04 -23.21 6.77
N GLU A 179 4.44 -23.98 5.85
CA GLU A 179 4.99 -25.26 5.39
C GLU A 179 6.35 -25.12 4.68
N ASP A 180 6.55 -24.03 3.93
CA ASP A 180 7.76 -23.79 3.13
C ASP A 180 8.89 -23.12 3.96
N ASN A 181 8.58 -22.56 5.14
CA ASN A 181 9.51 -21.83 6.01
C ASN A 181 9.67 -22.46 7.42
N PRO A 182 9.87 -23.79 7.54
CA PRO A 182 9.92 -24.46 8.82
C PRO A 182 11.04 -23.94 9.75
N ASP A 183 12.17 -23.50 9.20
CA ASP A 183 13.29 -22.99 10.00
C ASP A 183 12.91 -21.70 10.76
N LYS A 184 12.14 -20.80 10.14
CA LYS A 184 11.61 -19.60 10.80
C LYS A 184 10.57 -19.93 11.86
N VAL A 185 9.64 -20.81 11.54
CA VAL A 185 8.62 -21.28 12.48
C VAL A 185 9.26 -21.96 13.69
N ASP A 186 10.29 -22.78 13.48
CA ASP A 186 11.07 -23.42 14.56
C ASP A 186 11.75 -22.38 15.46
N GLU A 187 12.21 -21.24 14.93
CA GLU A 187 12.79 -20.14 15.74
C GLU A 187 11.73 -19.48 16.64
N TRP A 188 10.52 -19.22 16.13
CA TRP A 188 9.44 -18.61 16.91
C TRP A 188 8.86 -19.53 17.98
N THR A 189 8.96 -20.83 17.73
CA THR A 189 8.35 -21.88 18.57
C THR A 189 9.36 -22.59 19.45
N GLU A 190 10.58 -22.06 19.55
CA GLU A 190 11.63 -22.64 20.40
C GLU A 190 11.22 -22.63 21.90
N ASN A 191 11.14 -23.80 22.52
CA ASN A 191 10.72 -24.01 23.92
C ASN A 191 9.23 -23.62 24.20
N ILE A 192 8.35 -23.72 23.21
CA ILE A 192 6.91 -23.58 23.36
C ILE A 192 6.30 -24.95 23.66
N GLU A 193 5.43 -25.04 24.66
CA GLU A 193 4.62 -26.23 24.93
C GLU A 193 3.29 -26.16 24.15
N GLU A 194 2.83 -27.31 23.62
CA GLU A 194 1.55 -27.39 22.90
C GLU A 194 0.40 -27.12 23.87
N ALA A 195 -0.56 -26.29 23.42
CA ALA A 195 -1.82 -26.04 24.11
C ALA A 195 -2.80 -27.21 24.01
N ASP A 196 -3.80 -27.28 24.86
CA ASP A 196 -4.88 -28.30 24.83
C ASP A 196 -6.25 -27.65 24.44
N GLY A 197 -6.26 -26.92 23.32
CA GLY A 197 -7.44 -26.22 22.81
C GLY A 197 -7.78 -24.93 23.58
N GLU A 198 -6.80 -24.29 24.15
CA GLU A 198 -6.94 -22.95 24.76
C GLU A 198 -7.34 -21.95 23.69
N LYS A 199 -8.31 -21.09 24.02
CA LYS A 199 -8.81 -20.09 23.08
C LYS A 199 -7.96 -18.85 23.09
N ILE A 200 -7.65 -18.36 21.91
CA ILE A 200 -6.93 -17.09 21.73
C ILE A 200 -7.59 -16.28 20.61
N GLU A 201 -7.79 -14.99 20.85
CA GLU A 201 -8.37 -14.03 19.90
C GLU A 201 -7.26 -13.14 19.35
N ILE A 202 -7.01 -13.23 18.05
CA ILE A 202 -6.04 -12.38 17.33
C ILE A 202 -6.80 -11.30 16.57
N GLY A 203 -6.48 -10.04 16.85
CA GLY A 203 -7.04 -8.91 16.11
C GLY A 203 -6.23 -8.59 14.86
N SER A 204 -6.90 -8.24 13.79
CA SER A 204 -6.32 -7.78 12.53
C SER A 204 -7.02 -6.52 12.01
N MET A 205 -6.44 -5.91 10.99
CA MET A 205 -7.02 -4.78 10.27
C MET A 205 -7.31 -5.19 8.81
N PRO A 206 -8.22 -4.45 8.10
CA PRO A 206 -8.76 -4.90 6.81
C PRO A 206 -7.83 -4.60 5.61
N TRP A 207 -6.51 -4.73 5.78
CA TRP A 207 -5.53 -4.55 4.73
C TRP A 207 -4.65 -5.80 4.57
N GLU A 208 -4.11 -5.99 3.40
CA GLU A 208 -3.50 -7.26 2.98
C GLU A 208 -2.30 -7.69 3.84
N ALA A 209 -1.42 -6.77 4.20
CA ALA A 209 -0.23 -7.09 5.00
C ALA A 209 -0.62 -7.53 6.42
N GLU A 210 -1.61 -6.84 7.02
CA GLU A 210 -2.15 -7.15 8.34
C GLU A 210 -2.91 -8.49 8.35
N GLN A 211 -3.69 -8.74 7.29
CA GLN A 211 -4.37 -10.02 7.11
C GLN A 211 -3.37 -11.16 6.92
N ALA A 212 -2.31 -10.95 6.11
CA ALA A 212 -1.25 -11.92 5.91
C ALA A 212 -0.51 -12.26 7.22
N SER A 213 -0.15 -11.21 8.00
CA SER A 213 0.50 -11.39 9.30
C SER A 213 -0.37 -12.15 10.29
N ALA A 214 -1.65 -11.78 10.36
CA ALA A 214 -2.60 -12.45 11.25
C ALA A 214 -2.86 -13.90 10.84
N ALA A 215 -2.97 -14.19 9.55
CA ALA A 215 -3.20 -15.54 9.03
C ALA A 215 -2.00 -16.47 9.28
N VAL A 216 -0.76 -15.97 9.12
CA VAL A 216 0.44 -16.74 9.47
C VAL A 216 0.48 -17.02 10.97
N MET A 217 0.16 -16.03 11.82
CA MET A 217 0.11 -16.23 13.27
C MET A 217 -1.02 -17.20 13.67
N GLU A 218 -2.19 -17.13 13.04
CA GLU A 218 -3.29 -18.08 13.23
C GLU A 218 -2.84 -19.51 12.92
N GLN A 219 -2.18 -19.71 11.77
CA GLN A 219 -1.69 -21.02 11.35
C GLN A 219 -0.70 -21.59 12.37
N VAL A 220 0.29 -20.81 12.79
CA VAL A 220 1.32 -21.28 13.74
C VAL A 220 0.71 -21.57 15.11
N LEU A 221 -0.13 -20.71 15.65
CA LEU A 221 -0.83 -20.94 16.93
C LEU A 221 -1.73 -22.18 16.85
N THR A 222 -2.42 -22.40 15.74
CA THR A 222 -3.27 -23.57 15.52
C THR A 222 -2.47 -24.86 15.49
N GLU A 223 -1.29 -24.87 14.86
CA GLU A 223 -0.38 -26.02 14.86
C GLU A 223 0.14 -26.35 16.26
N TYR A 224 0.26 -25.33 17.13
CA TYR A 224 0.63 -25.49 18.54
C TYR A 224 -0.56 -25.72 19.47
N GLY A 225 -1.74 -26.05 18.92
CA GLY A 225 -2.90 -26.59 19.64
C GLY A 225 -3.85 -25.55 20.21
N TYR A 226 -3.73 -24.27 19.86
CA TYR A 226 -4.69 -23.24 20.23
C TYR A 226 -5.97 -23.32 19.39
N ASP A 227 -7.12 -22.93 19.97
CA ASP A 227 -8.39 -22.66 19.26
C ASP A 227 -8.42 -21.17 18.91
N VAL A 228 -7.86 -20.83 17.73
CA VAL A 228 -7.62 -19.44 17.33
C VAL A 228 -8.86 -18.86 16.64
N THR A 229 -9.14 -17.61 16.94
CA THR A 229 -10.11 -16.78 16.21
C THR A 229 -9.39 -15.53 15.72
N VAL A 230 -9.51 -15.20 14.45
CA VAL A 230 -9.04 -13.91 13.90
C VAL A 230 -10.24 -12.98 13.74
N THR A 231 -10.17 -11.79 14.34
CA THR A 231 -11.20 -10.76 14.24
C THR A 231 -10.65 -9.53 13.51
N GLU A 232 -11.20 -9.27 12.33
CA GLU A 232 -10.83 -8.11 11.51
C GLU A 232 -11.73 -6.92 11.86
N VAL A 233 -11.11 -5.81 12.23
CA VAL A 233 -11.79 -4.56 12.64
C VAL A 233 -10.97 -3.32 12.26
N ASP A 234 -11.63 -2.15 12.28
CA ASP A 234 -10.94 -0.88 12.11
C ASP A 234 -9.89 -0.63 13.23
N PRO A 235 -8.83 0.14 12.95
CA PRO A 235 -7.74 0.37 13.91
C PRO A 235 -8.20 0.85 15.29
N ALA A 236 -9.13 1.81 15.34
CA ALA A 236 -9.64 2.33 16.63
C ALA A 236 -10.39 1.27 17.45
N ILE A 237 -11.12 0.37 16.79
CA ILE A 237 -11.81 -0.75 17.42
C ILE A 237 -10.79 -1.80 17.90
N LEU A 238 -9.74 -2.05 17.12
CA LEU A 238 -8.67 -2.98 17.50
C LEU A 238 -8.00 -2.56 18.82
N PHE A 239 -7.53 -1.31 18.90
CA PHE A 239 -6.89 -0.81 20.13
C PHE A 239 -7.84 -0.80 21.33
N GLU A 240 -9.12 -0.41 21.13
CA GLU A 240 -10.14 -0.47 22.18
C GLU A 240 -10.38 -1.92 22.64
N SER A 241 -10.36 -2.88 21.72
CA SER A 241 -10.61 -4.30 22.01
C SER A 241 -9.47 -4.93 22.80
N ILE A 242 -8.22 -4.60 22.49
CA ILE A 242 -7.03 -5.07 23.22
C ILE A 242 -7.02 -4.43 24.63
N ALA A 243 -7.22 -3.12 24.73
CA ALA A 243 -7.29 -2.41 26.03
C ALA A 243 -8.46 -2.88 26.91
N GLY A 244 -9.53 -3.40 26.29
CA GLY A 244 -10.73 -3.93 26.94
C GLY A 244 -10.74 -5.44 27.16
N ASP A 245 -9.62 -6.15 26.99
CA ASP A 245 -9.45 -7.62 27.15
C ASP A 245 -10.40 -8.47 26.27
N SER A 246 -10.88 -7.95 25.14
CA SER A 246 -11.73 -8.69 24.21
C SER A 246 -10.98 -9.26 23.00
N VAL A 247 -9.76 -8.79 22.76
CA VAL A 247 -8.77 -9.34 21.84
C VAL A 247 -7.49 -9.58 22.63
N ASP A 248 -6.88 -10.74 22.47
CA ASP A 248 -5.70 -11.15 23.23
C ASP A 248 -4.40 -10.51 22.68
N ALA A 249 -4.26 -10.47 21.37
CA ALA A 249 -3.07 -9.94 20.70
C ALA A 249 -3.36 -9.44 19.28
N THR A 250 -2.42 -8.65 18.76
CA THR A 250 -2.32 -8.28 17.35
C THR A 250 -0.86 -8.21 16.93
N VAL A 251 -0.59 -8.45 15.66
CA VAL A 251 0.75 -8.35 15.06
C VAL A 251 0.82 -7.27 13.97
N ALA A 252 -0.21 -6.43 13.92
CA ALA A 252 -0.50 -5.58 12.78
C ALA A 252 -0.14 -4.09 12.92
N PRO A 253 -0.20 -3.42 14.12
CA PRO A 253 -0.06 -1.98 14.20
C PRO A 253 1.29 -1.45 13.71
N ALA A 254 1.28 -0.55 12.74
CA ALA A 254 2.45 0.15 12.25
C ALA A 254 2.75 1.38 13.13
N LEU A 255 3.93 1.42 13.73
CA LEU A 255 4.37 2.40 14.70
C LEU A 255 5.74 2.98 14.33
N PRO A 256 6.04 4.22 14.70
CA PRO A 256 5.24 5.12 15.57
C PRO A 256 4.29 6.06 14.83
N ILE A 257 4.12 5.96 13.51
CA ILE A 257 3.47 7.00 12.69
C ILE A 257 2.02 6.65 12.42
N THR A 258 1.77 5.58 11.67
CA THR A 258 0.45 5.24 11.12
C THR A 258 -0.61 5.06 12.22
N GLN A 259 -0.35 4.26 13.25
CA GLN A 259 -1.25 4.08 14.38
C GLN A 259 -0.75 4.72 15.68
N GLY A 260 0.30 5.57 15.61
CA GLY A 260 0.90 6.19 16.79
C GLY A 260 -0.08 6.95 17.68
N HIS A 261 -1.03 7.67 17.09
CA HIS A 261 -2.08 8.40 17.84
C HIS A 261 -3.01 7.47 18.64
N LEU A 262 -3.27 6.25 18.16
CA LEU A 262 -4.04 5.22 18.88
C LEU A 262 -3.19 4.58 19.97
N TYR A 263 -1.92 4.31 19.66
CA TYR A 263 -0.96 3.82 20.63
C TYR A 263 -0.86 4.76 21.85
N ASP A 264 -0.64 6.06 21.63
CA ASP A 264 -0.56 7.08 22.68
C ASP A 264 -1.86 7.19 23.50
N ARG A 265 -3.01 7.02 22.83
CA ARG A 265 -4.32 7.11 23.46
C ARG A 265 -4.55 6.00 24.50
N TYR A 266 -4.04 4.80 24.25
CA TYR A 266 -4.22 3.62 25.11
C TYR A 266 -2.91 3.22 25.81
N GLU A 267 -1.91 4.12 25.87
CA GLU A 267 -0.63 3.86 26.51
C GLU A 267 -0.83 3.36 27.97
N GLY A 268 -0.24 2.20 28.28
CA GLY A 268 -0.35 1.55 29.58
C GLY A 268 -1.57 0.63 29.77
N GLU A 269 -2.43 0.50 28.74
CA GLU A 269 -3.57 -0.42 28.74
C GLU A 269 -3.31 -1.71 27.96
N PHE A 270 -2.10 -1.88 27.41
CA PHE A 270 -1.61 -3.06 26.71
C PHE A 270 -0.11 -3.25 26.93
N VAL A 271 0.46 -4.34 26.42
CA VAL A 271 1.91 -4.61 26.37
C VAL A 271 2.36 -4.57 24.90
N ASP A 272 3.36 -3.75 24.61
CA ASP A 272 4.07 -3.74 23.34
C ASP A 272 5.29 -4.65 23.43
N LEU A 273 5.33 -5.72 22.62
CA LEU A 273 6.44 -6.68 22.54
C LEU A 273 7.55 -6.21 21.61
N GLY A 274 7.29 -5.14 20.87
CA GLY A 274 8.26 -4.57 19.94
C GLY A 274 7.97 -4.88 18.47
N PRO A 275 8.90 -4.46 17.58
CA PRO A 275 8.73 -4.62 16.14
C PRO A 275 8.83 -6.09 15.72
N ASN A 276 7.96 -6.49 14.79
CA ASN A 276 7.94 -7.80 14.16
C ASN A 276 8.19 -7.76 12.65
N LEU A 277 7.99 -6.59 12.01
CA LEU A 277 8.22 -6.36 10.58
C LEU A 277 8.70 -4.93 10.38
N ASP A 278 9.91 -4.76 9.85
CA ASP A 278 10.49 -3.45 9.54
C ASP A 278 10.26 -3.05 8.08
N GLY A 279 10.36 -1.75 7.80
CA GLY A 279 10.40 -1.23 6.45
C GLY A 279 9.03 -0.79 5.88
N LEU A 280 8.02 -0.65 6.74
CA LEU A 280 6.75 -0.09 6.34
C LEU A 280 6.91 1.39 6.02
N GLN A 281 6.19 1.88 5.00
CA GLN A 281 6.28 3.26 4.57
C GLN A 281 4.93 3.73 4.00
N ASN A 282 4.52 4.94 4.34
CA ASN A 282 3.40 5.65 3.71
C ASN A 282 3.91 6.68 2.71
N GLY A 283 3.09 7.03 1.72
CA GLY A 283 3.42 8.08 0.75
C GLY A 283 2.30 8.40 -0.21
N PHE A 284 2.51 9.44 -1.01
CA PHE A 284 1.75 9.63 -2.24
C PHE A 284 2.40 8.82 -3.35
N VAL A 285 1.58 8.10 -4.10
CA VAL A 285 2.01 7.16 -5.13
C VAL A 285 1.47 7.61 -6.47
N VAL A 286 2.34 7.57 -7.47
CA VAL A 286 2.02 7.92 -8.85
C VAL A 286 2.49 6.83 -9.80
N PRO A 287 1.88 6.68 -10.99
CA PRO A 287 2.42 5.86 -12.06
C PRO A 287 3.80 6.35 -12.51
N GLU A 288 4.70 5.42 -12.83
CA GLU A 288 6.08 5.71 -13.26
C GLU A 288 6.17 6.62 -14.50
N TYR A 289 5.10 6.65 -15.33
CA TYR A 289 5.04 7.53 -16.51
C TYR A 289 4.79 9.00 -16.18
N MET A 290 4.47 9.37 -14.95
CA MET A 290 4.38 10.76 -14.52
C MET A 290 5.79 11.28 -14.20
N ASP A 291 6.20 12.38 -14.85
CA ASP A 291 7.54 12.97 -14.71
C ASP A 291 7.58 13.94 -13.52
N ILE A 292 7.22 13.41 -12.33
CA ILE A 292 7.36 14.06 -11.02
C ILE A 292 7.94 13.03 -10.05
N ASP A 293 8.84 13.46 -9.16
CA ASP A 293 9.53 12.57 -8.22
C ASP A 293 9.32 12.97 -6.76
N SER A 294 8.81 14.17 -6.49
CA SER A 294 8.65 14.73 -5.14
C SER A 294 7.29 15.41 -4.96
N ILE A 295 6.81 15.45 -3.73
CA ILE A 295 5.66 16.28 -3.33
C ILE A 295 5.93 17.77 -3.68
N GLU A 296 7.19 18.20 -3.64
CA GLU A 296 7.58 19.58 -3.99
C GLU A 296 7.43 19.90 -5.50
N ASP A 297 7.30 18.91 -6.37
CA ASP A 297 7.04 19.09 -7.81
C ASP A 297 5.58 19.47 -8.12
N LEU A 298 4.70 19.35 -7.13
CA LEU A 298 3.29 19.74 -7.26
C LEU A 298 3.12 21.25 -7.07
N GLU A 299 2.09 21.81 -7.70
CA GLU A 299 1.81 23.25 -7.67
C GLU A 299 0.52 23.55 -6.89
N PRO A 300 0.42 24.69 -6.19
CA PRO A 300 -0.78 25.07 -5.47
C PRO A 300 -1.92 25.45 -6.45
N LYS A 301 -3.16 25.26 -6.01
CA LYS A 301 -4.35 25.70 -6.75
C LYS A 301 -4.49 27.21 -6.68
N GLU A 302 -4.44 27.92 -7.85
CA GLU A 302 -4.59 29.38 -7.93
C GLU A 302 -6.04 29.86 -7.67
#